data_8eabb96b2a94a5caa97573c3f2df10d7
#
_entry.id   8eabb96b2a94a5caa97573c3f2df10d7
#
_cell.length_a   1.000
_cell.length_b   1.000
_cell.length_c   1.000
_cell.angle_alpha   90.00
_cell.angle_beta   90.00
_cell.angle_gamma   90.00
#
_symmetry.space_group_name_H-M   'P 1'
#
loop_
_entity.id
_entity.type
_entity.pdbx_description
1 polymer ?
#
loop_
_entity_poly.entity_id
_entity_poly.type
_entity_poly.pdbx_seq_one_letter_code
_entity_poly.pdbx_strand_id
1 'polypeptide(L)'
;MTVAELRLWKYLKTKPEGFKFRRQHPIGCYVLDFYCHKLRLSIELDGAYHLSHSQKLKDAERTSYLTELGIVELRFSNEVIINELESWIEDFCEKLREGAPFMVNYSL
;
A
#
# COMPACT_ATOMS: atom_id res chain seq x y z
N MET A 1 -4.07 -0.13 -15.42
CA MET A 1 -4.52 -0.28 -14.03
C MET A 1 -5.32 -1.56 -13.87
N THR A 2 -5.00 -2.37 -12.88
CA THR A 2 -5.69 -3.64 -12.65
C THR A 2 -7.06 -3.41 -12.03
N VAL A 3 -7.89 -4.47 -12.02
CA VAL A 3 -9.21 -4.40 -11.37
C VAL A 3 -9.06 -4.10 -9.88
N ALA A 4 -8.08 -4.75 -9.23
CA ALA A 4 -7.83 -4.51 -7.80
C ALA A 4 -7.46 -3.06 -7.53
N GLU A 5 -6.57 -2.49 -8.34
CA GLU A 5 -6.17 -1.09 -8.20
C GLU A 5 -7.35 -0.14 -8.38
N LEU A 6 -8.20 -0.40 -9.38
CA LEU A 6 -9.40 0.41 -9.62
C LEU A 6 -10.33 0.39 -8.41
N ARG A 7 -10.58 -0.80 -7.88
CA ARG A 7 -11.49 -0.95 -6.74
C ARG A 7 -10.95 -0.27 -5.49
N LEU A 8 -9.66 -0.44 -5.22
CA LEU A 8 -9.05 0.20 -4.05
C LEU A 8 -9.01 1.71 -4.22
N TRP A 9 -8.71 2.19 -5.43
CA TRP A 9 -8.67 3.62 -5.69
C TRP A 9 -10.02 4.29 -5.49
N LYS A 10 -11.12 3.63 -5.85
CA LYS A 10 -12.45 4.18 -5.62
C LYS A 10 -12.69 4.51 -4.15
N TYR A 11 -12.11 3.73 -3.25
CA TYR A 11 -12.19 4.00 -1.83
C TYR A 11 -11.18 5.07 -1.41
N LEU A 12 -9.92 4.91 -1.78
CA LEU A 12 -8.86 5.81 -1.31
C LEU A 12 -9.03 7.25 -1.79
N LYS A 13 -9.60 7.44 -2.97
CA LYS A 13 -9.81 8.81 -3.49
C LYS A 13 -10.86 9.59 -2.70
N THR A 14 -11.65 8.91 -1.88
CA THR A 14 -12.67 9.58 -1.04
C THR A 14 -12.08 10.24 0.19
N LYS A 15 -10.78 10.20 0.38
CA LYS A 15 -10.07 10.71 1.56
C LYS A 15 -10.58 10.06 2.84
N PRO A 16 -10.41 8.74 2.98
CA PRO A 16 -10.89 8.04 4.17
C PRO A 16 -10.30 8.67 5.44
N GLU A 17 -11.16 8.97 6.40
CA GLU A 17 -10.81 9.64 7.66
C GLU A 17 -10.04 10.94 7.45
N GLY A 18 -10.22 11.59 6.31
CA GLY A 18 -9.57 12.86 5.99
C GLY A 18 -8.17 12.73 5.40
N PHE A 19 -7.66 11.52 5.23
CA PHE A 19 -6.32 11.32 4.69
C PHE A 19 -6.33 11.27 3.17
N LYS A 20 -5.48 12.09 2.56
CA LYS A 20 -5.37 12.14 1.10
C LYS A 20 -4.39 11.10 0.60
N PHE A 21 -4.85 10.28 -0.34
CA PHE A 21 -3.99 9.31 -1.01
C PHE A 21 -3.76 9.74 -2.46
N ARG A 22 -2.58 9.43 -2.97
CA ARG A 22 -2.23 9.63 -4.37
C ARG A 22 -1.94 8.28 -4.98
N ARG A 23 -2.28 8.12 -6.26
CA ARG A 23 -1.94 6.88 -6.97
C ARG A 23 -0.75 7.12 -7.87
N GLN A 24 0.01 6.04 -8.13
CA GLN A 24 1.16 6.08 -9.03
C GLN A 24 2.09 7.23 -8.67
N HIS A 25 2.45 7.30 -7.39
CA HIS A 25 3.27 8.38 -6.87
C HIS A 25 4.76 8.08 -7.08
N PRO A 26 5.48 8.92 -7.83
CA PRO A 26 6.91 8.71 -8.02
C PRO A 26 7.70 9.13 -6.78
N ILE A 27 8.66 8.32 -6.41
CA ILE A 27 9.58 8.64 -5.33
C ILE A 27 10.94 8.04 -5.66
N GLY A 28 11.96 8.91 -5.85
CA GLY A 28 13.24 8.46 -6.35
C GLY A 28 13.07 7.81 -7.71
N CYS A 29 13.61 6.61 -7.87
CA CYS A 29 13.46 5.84 -9.11
C CYS A 29 12.29 4.86 -9.06
N TYR A 30 11.45 4.96 -8.03
CA TYR A 30 10.33 4.05 -7.85
C TYR A 30 8.99 4.75 -8.07
N VAL A 31 7.96 3.96 -8.29
CA VAL A 31 6.58 4.45 -8.36
C VAL A 31 5.77 3.64 -7.36
N LEU A 32 5.10 4.35 -6.45
CA LEU A 32 4.25 3.72 -5.44
C LEU A 32 2.83 3.63 -5.97
N ASP A 33 2.18 2.49 -5.80
CA ASP A 33 0.81 2.32 -6.28
C ASP A 33 -0.12 3.33 -5.63
N PHE A 34 -0.09 3.40 -4.29
CA PHE A 34 -0.86 4.38 -3.53
C PHE A 34 0.01 4.92 -2.40
N TYR A 35 -0.05 6.22 -2.20
CA TYR A 35 0.78 6.87 -1.18
C TYR A 35 0.02 7.96 -0.44
N CYS A 36 0.16 7.96 0.89
CA CYS A 36 -0.32 9.03 1.75
C CYS A 36 0.89 9.69 2.40
N HIS A 37 1.17 10.92 2.00
CA HIS A 37 2.34 11.64 2.51
C HIS A 37 2.23 11.93 4.00
N LYS A 38 1.07 12.31 4.47
CA LYS A 38 0.86 12.64 5.88
C LYS A 38 1.16 11.46 6.80
N LEU A 39 0.80 10.27 6.36
CA LEU A 39 1.02 9.04 7.13
C LEU A 39 2.36 8.39 6.82
N ARG A 40 3.05 8.84 5.78
CA ARG A 40 4.25 8.17 5.27
C ARG A 40 3.94 6.70 4.99
N LEU A 41 2.82 6.48 4.33
CA LEU A 41 2.30 5.15 4.09
C LEU A 41 2.16 4.85 2.61
N SER A 42 2.75 3.74 2.18
CA SER A 42 2.64 3.22 0.83
C SER A 42 1.80 1.94 0.86
N ILE A 43 0.86 1.82 -0.06
CA ILE A 43 0.08 0.60 -0.24
C ILE A 43 0.39 0.04 -1.62
N GLU A 44 0.86 -1.20 -1.66
CA GLU A 44 1.21 -1.89 -2.89
C GLU A 44 0.31 -3.10 -3.11
N LEU A 45 -0.13 -3.29 -4.33
CA LEU A 45 -0.92 -4.46 -4.70
C LEU A 45 -0.09 -5.39 -5.57
N ASP A 46 0.02 -6.63 -5.13
CA ASP A 46 0.82 -7.64 -5.82
C ASP A 46 -0.05 -8.65 -6.53
N GLY A 47 0.35 -9.00 -7.75
CA GLY A 47 -0.28 -10.10 -8.47
C GLY A 47 0.20 -11.45 -7.92
N ALA A 48 -0.44 -12.52 -8.39
CA ALA A 48 -0.06 -13.87 -7.99
C ALA A 48 1.10 -14.34 -8.87
N TYR A 49 2.33 -14.03 -8.44
CA TYR A 49 3.53 -14.47 -9.15
C TYR A 49 4.66 -14.70 -8.16
N HIS A 50 5.61 -15.54 -8.56
CA HIS A 50 6.79 -15.78 -7.75
C HIS A 50 7.92 -14.90 -8.23
N LEU A 51 8.57 -14.23 -7.29
CA LEU A 51 9.70 -13.38 -7.61
C LEU A 51 10.94 -14.25 -7.88
N SER A 52 11.69 -13.92 -8.92
CA SER A 52 12.99 -14.52 -9.17
C SER A 52 13.96 -14.01 -8.09
N HIS A 53 15.14 -14.65 -8.00
CA HIS A 53 16.16 -14.23 -7.05
C HIS A 53 16.55 -12.76 -7.27
N SER A 54 16.78 -12.37 -8.51
CA SER A 54 17.16 -10.98 -8.82
C SER A 54 16.04 -10.00 -8.51
N GLN A 55 14.79 -10.38 -8.71
CA GLN A 55 13.67 -9.52 -8.37
C GLN A 55 13.50 -9.37 -6.87
N LYS A 56 13.77 -10.43 -6.11
CA LYS A 56 13.76 -10.35 -4.64
C LYS A 56 14.81 -9.37 -4.12
N LEU A 57 15.99 -9.37 -4.74
CA LEU A 57 17.05 -8.43 -4.36
C LEU A 57 16.64 -6.99 -4.65
N LYS A 58 16.06 -6.73 -5.81
CA LYS A 58 15.57 -5.41 -6.17
C LYS A 58 14.45 -4.95 -5.25
N ASP A 59 13.58 -5.88 -4.87
CA ASP A 59 12.50 -5.59 -3.95
C ASP A 59 13.02 -5.23 -2.56
N ALA A 60 14.04 -5.93 -2.10
CA ALA A 60 14.69 -5.63 -0.83
C ALA A 60 15.36 -4.25 -0.85
N GLU A 61 15.99 -3.89 -1.97
CA GLU A 61 16.59 -2.56 -2.15
C GLU A 61 15.52 -1.47 -2.09
N ARG A 62 14.38 -1.71 -2.74
CA ARG A 62 13.25 -0.78 -2.72
C ARG A 62 12.74 -0.58 -1.30
N THR A 63 12.52 -1.67 -0.58
CA THR A 63 12.03 -1.63 0.79
C THR A 63 13.00 -0.87 1.69
N SER A 64 14.30 -1.13 1.54
CA SER A 64 15.32 -0.45 2.30
C SER A 64 15.32 1.06 2.02
N TYR A 65 15.21 1.43 0.76
CA TYR A 65 15.15 2.84 0.35
C TYR A 65 13.94 3.55 0.99
N LEU A 66 12.77 2.94 0.92
CA LEU A 66 11.56 3.53 1.49
C LEU A 66 11.65 3.62 3.02
N THR A 67 12.22 2.60 3.65
CA THR A 67 12.39 2.59 5.10
C THR A 67 13.30 3.74 5.55
N GLU A 68 14.36 4.00 4.82
CA GLU A 68 15.25 5.12 5.12
C GLU A 68 14.54 6.46 5.04
N LEU A 69 13.54 6.57 4.16
CA LEU A 69 12.73 7.78 4.05
C LEU A 69 11.61 7.85 5.08
N GLY A 70 11.52 6.87 5.96
CA GLY A 70 10.47 6.82 6.96
C GLY A 70 9.11 6.39 6.42
N ILE A 71 9.10 5.71 5.28
CA ILE A 71 7.86 5.25 4.66
C ILE A 71 7.60 3.79 5.04
N VAL A 72 6.42 3.53 5.57
CA VAL A 72 5.95 2.17 5.84
C VAL A 72 5.26 1.65 4.59
N GLU A 73 5.65 0.45 4.16
CA GLU A 73 5.08 -0.17 2.98
C GLU A 73 4.18 -1.33 3.38
N LEU A 74 2.90 -1.24 3.00
CA LEU A 74 1.95 -2.33 3.19
C LEU A 74 1.71 -3.00 1.84
N ARG A 75 1.74 -4.32 1.81
CA ARG A 75 1.52 -5.09 0.60
C ARG A 75 0.34 -6.01 0.77
N PHE A 76 -0.53 -6.02 -0.22
CA PHE A 76 -1.70 -6.89 -0.24
C PHE A 76 -1.79 -7.57 -1.59
N SER A 77 -2.31 -8.79 -1.60
CA SER A 77 -2.54 -9.48 -2.86
C SER A 77 -3.75 -8.87 -3.57
N ASN A 78 -3.75 -8.93 -4.90
CA ASN A 78 -4.90 -8.49 -5.67
C ASN A 78 -6.15 -9.26 -5.27
N GLU A 79 -5.99 -10.54 -4.95
CA GLU A 79 -7.12 -11.40 -4.56
C GLU A 79 -7.81 -10.93 -3.29
N VAL A 80 -7.04 -10.52 -2.29
CA VAL A 80 -7.61 -9.99 -1.04
C VAL A 80 -8.46 -8.76 -1.33
N ILE A 81 -7.94 -7.86 -2.14
CA ILE A 81 -8.68 -6.63 -2.47
C ILE A 81 -9.93 -6.94 -3.29
N ILE A 82 -9.86 -7.89 -4.21
CA ILE A 82 -11.01 -8.23 -5.04
C ILE A 82 -12.08 -8.99 -4.24
N ASN A 83 -11.68 -9.94 -3.43
CA ASN A 83 -12.61 -10.85 -2.75
C ASN A 83 -13.06 -10.38 -1.38
N GLU A 84 -12.26 -9.55 -0.71
CA GLU A 84 -12.52 -9.16 0.70
C GLU A 84 -12.42 -7.65 0.90
N LEU A 85 -12.80 -6.88 -0.11
CA LEU A 85 -12.64 -5.43 -0.06
C LEU A 85 -13.36 -4.77 1.10
N GLU A 86 -14.59 -5.17 1.38
CA GLU A 86 -15.37 -4.57 2.47
C GLU A 86 -14.71 -4.80 3.82
N SER A 87 -14.27 -6.02 4.06
CA SER A 87 -13.56 -6.36 5.29
C SER A 87 -12.25 -5.60 5.39
N TRP A 88 -11.52 -5.51 4.26
CA TRP A 88 -10.28 -4.76 4.21
C TRP A 88 -10.50 -3.29 4.54
N ILE A 89 -11.55 -2.69 3.96
CA ILE A 89 -11.88 -1.28 4.21
C ILE A 89 -12.20 -1.04 5.68
N GLU A 90 -12.97 -1.92 6.30
CA GLU A 90 -13.32 -1.79 7.72
C GLU A 90 -12.07 -1.79 8.60
N ASP A 91 -11.17 -2.74 8.37
CA ASP A 91 -9.94 -2.85 9.14
C ASP A 91 -9.03 -1.64 8.91
N PHE A 92 -8.88 -1.22 7.67
CA PHE A 92 -8.03 -0.10 7.33
C PHE A 92 -8.57 1.22 7.89
N CYS A 93 -9.87 1.41 7.79
CA CYS A 93 -10.53 2.61 8.30
C CYS A 93 -10.35 2.71 9.82
N GLU A 94 -10.47 1.60 10.52
CA GLU A 94 -10.26 1.55 11.96
C GLU A 94 -8.82 1.94 12.31
N LYS A 95 -7.84 1.44 11.57
CA LYS A 95 -6.45 1.80 11.78
C LYS A 95 -6.20 3.28 11.55
N LEU A 96 -6.83 3.86 10.55
CA LEU A 96 -6.71 5.29 10.31
C LEU A 96 -7.27 6.11 11.46
N ARG A 97 -8.38 5.67 12.06
CA ARG A 97 -8.97 6.37 13.21
C ARG A 97 -8.08 6.30 14.44
N GLU A 98 -7.35 5.22 14.59
CA GLU A 98 -6.46 5.02 15.73
C GLU A 98 -5.17 5.83 15.64
N GLY A 99 -5.01 6.64 14.61
CA GLY A 99 -3.78 7.40 14.43
C GLY A 99 -2.73 6.64 13.65
N ALA A 100 -3.16 5.62 12.94
CA ALA A 100 -2.34 4.89 12.00
C ALA A 100 -1.10 4.23 12.61
N PRO A 101 -1.27 3.22 13.43
CA PRO A 101 -0.13 2.47 13.94
C PRO A 101 0.40 1.50 12.88
N PHE A 102 0.78 2.02 11.71
CA PHE A 102 1.30 1.20 10.62
C PHE A 102 2.78 0.86 10.78
N MET A 103 3.37 1.29 11.87
CA MET A 103 4.79 1.09 12.11
C MET A 103 5.15 -0.33 12.54
N VAL A 104 4.16 -1.07 12.99
CA VAL A 104 4.38 -2.42 13.46
C VAL A 104 3.88 -3.38 12.40
N ASN A 105 4.47 -4.56 12.34
CA ASN A 105 4.10 -5.58 11.39
C ASN A 105 2.61 -5.68 11.15
N TYR A 106 2.16 -5.09 10.07
CA TYR A 106 0.80 -5.27 9.63
C TYR A 106 0.77 -6.60 8.90
N SER A 107 0.32 -7.60 9.59
CA SER A 107 0.30 -8.94 9.03
C SER A 107 -0.75 -9.04 7.94
N LEU A 108 -0.35 -9.53 6.83
CA LEU A 108 -1.22 -9.70 5.67
C LEU A 108 -1.95 -11.02 5.71
#